data_62c6b6fc900cd57ffd148deaae256890
#
_entry.id   62c6b6fc900cd57ffd148deaae256890
#
_cell.length_a   1.000
_cell.length_b   1.000
_cell.length_c   1.000
_cell.angle_alpha   90.00
_cell.angle_beta   90.00
_cell.angle_gamma   90.00
#
_symmetry.space_group_name_H-M   'P 1'
#
loop_
_entity.id
_entity.type
_entity.pdbx_description
1 polymer ?
#
loop_
_entity_poly.entity_id
_entity_poly.type
_entity_poly.pdbx_seq_one_letter_code
_entity_poly.pdbx_strand_id
1 'polypeptide(L)'
;MQATYQLENELMNEAYAELKSHHTLPSELRDRLGKVLGERFTNGMELADTRKVRRYDFQPSERTVWVVQGRKNEYQVIPEIPFCYCDDYYFRVMEKKRGLCYHIIAQRIAEALEQYDKFTKRDSEYSNITNDWRVVDNQGKKRA
;
A
#
# COMPACT_ATOMS: atom_id res chain seq x y z
N MET A 1 10.72 -17.20 7.48
CA MET A 1 10.00 -16.66 6.33
C MET A 1 8.58 -16.31 6.69
N GLN A 2 7.75 -17.31 6.96
CA GLN A 2 6.41 -17.00 7.40
C GLN A 2 6.40 -16.22 8.71
N ALA A 3 7.33 -16.54 9.61
CA ALA A 3 7.43 -15.84 10.87
C ALA A 3 7.74 -14.35 10.65
N THR A 4 8.61 -14.04 9.69
CA THR A 4 8.95 -12.65 9.39
C THR A 4 7.76 -11.91 8.84
N TYR A 5 7.07 -12.49 7.87
CA TYR A 5 5.89 -11.87 7.28
C TYR A 5 4.81 -11.66 8.34
N GLN A 6 4.61 -12.66 9.19
CA GLN A 6 3.59 -12.58 10.23
C GLN A 6 3.91 -11.47 11.22
N LEU A 7 5.18 -11.36 11.61
CA LEU A 7 5.60 -10.30 12.52
C LEU A 7 5.38 -8.92 11.92
N GLU A 8 5.75 -8.75 10.64
CA GLU A 8 5.56 -7.47 9.98
C GLU A 8 4.09 -7.12 9.90
N ASN A 9 3.26 -8.10 9.59
CA ASN A 9 1.82 -7.87 9.48
C ASN A 9 1.22 -7.51 10.84
N GLU A 10 1.64 -8.18 11.90
CA GLU A 10 1.16 -7.88 13.24
C GLU A 10 1.57 -6.48 13.68
N LEU A 11 2.81 -6.08 13.39
CA LEU A 11 3.27 -4.74 13.71
C LEU A 11 2.51 -3.68 12.95
N MET A 12 2.21 -3.94 11.68
CA MET A 12 1.42 -3.00 10.91
C MET A 12 -0.02 -2.91 11.41
N ASN A 13 -0.59 -4.01 11.87
CA ASN A 13 -1.92 -3.98 12.46
C ASN A 13 -1.94 -3.15 13.74
N GLU A 14 -0.89 -3.28 14.56
CA GLU A 14 -0.75 -2.46 15.75
C GLU A 14 -0.62 -0.99 15.39
N ALA A 15 0.22 -0.68 14.40
CA ALA A 15 0.42 0.68 13.96
C ALA A 15 -0.88 1.27 13.43
N TYR A 16 -1.61 0.49 12.64
CA TYR A 16 -2.88 0.94 12.09
C TYR A 16 -3.85 1.32 13.21
N ALA A 17 -3.97 0.46 14.23
CA ALA A 17 -4.88 0.71 15.33
C ALA A 17 -4.50 1.98 16.09
N GLU A 18 -3.20 2.17 16.36
CA GLU A 18 -2.73 3.35 17.08
C GLU A 18 -2.95 4.62 16.29
N LEU A 19 -2.62 4.60 15.00
CA LEU A 19 -2.81 5.77 14.15
C LEU A 19 -4.28 6.12 13.99
N LYS A 20 -5.13 5.12 13.87
CA LYS A 20 -6.55 5.35 13.73
C LYS A 20 -7.16 5.93 15.00
N SER A 21 -6.71 5.48 16.15
CA SER A 21 -7.26 5.91 17.44
C SER A 21 -6.64 7.22 17.93
N HIS A 22 -5.32 7.37 17.77
CA HIS A 22 -4.59 8.48 18.39
C HIS A 22 -3.89 9.38 17.40
N HIS A 23 -3.84 9.01 16.12
CA HIS A 23 -3.20 9.76 15.04
C HIS A 23 -1.68 9.88 15.20
N THR A 24 -1.10 9.20 16.16
CA THR A 24 0.35 9.16 16.38
C THR A 24 0.77 7.76 16.78
N LEU A 25 2.07 7.49 16.65
CA LEU A 25 2.64 6.22 17.08
C LEU A 25 3.42 6.41 18.36
N PRO A 26 3.21 5.54 19.36
CA PRO A 26 4.10 5.54 20.53
C PRO A 26 5.54 5.33 20.09
N SER A 27 6.50 5.98 20.77
CA SER A 27 7.89 5.91 20.34
C SER A 27 8.43 4.48 20.35
N GLU A 28 8.00 3.67 21.30
CA GLU A 28 8.42 2.27 21.36
C GLU A 28 7.96 1.50 20.12
N LEU A 29 6.71 1.69 19.71
CA LEU A 29 6.18 1.03 18.53
C LEU A 29 6.87 1.53 17.27
N ARG A 30 7.11 2.85 17.19
CA ARG A 30 7.83 3.42 16.06
C ARG A 30 9.23 2.83 15.95
N ASP A 31 9.91 2.65 17.07
CA ASP A 31 11.24 2.06 17.04
C ASP A 31 11.22 0.62 16.54
N ARG A 32 10.22 -0.16 16.98
CA ARG A 32 10.09 -1.54 16.53
C ARG A 32 9.78 -1.61 15.04
N LEU A 33 8.92 -0.73 14.57
CA LEU A 33 8.60 -0.67 13.14
C LEU A 33 9.83 -0.34 12.32
N GLY A 34 10.62 0.60 12.79
CA GLY A 34 11.85 0.97 12.10
C GLY A 34 12.87 -0.17 12.06
N LYS A 35 12.95 -0.94 13.13
CA LYS A 35 13.90 -2.06 13.19
C LYS A 35 13.45 -3.21 12.29
N VAL A 36 12.18 -3.51 12.27
CA VAL A 36 11.66 -4.66 11.54
C VAL A 36 11.46 -4.34 10.06
N LEU A 37 10.89 -3.18 9.76
CA LEU A 37 10.58 -2.80 8.38
C LEU A 37 11.68 -1.99 7.71
N GLY A 38 12.51 -1.32 8.49
CA GLY A 38 13.61 -0.52 7.96
C GLY A 38 13.13 0.62 7.07
N GLU A 39 13.80 0.79 5.93
CA GLU A 39 13.48 1.87 5.01
C GLU A 39 12.08 1.77 4.44
N ARG A 40 11.51 0.58 4.41
CA ARG A 40 10.14 0.42 3.93
C ARG A 40 9.16 1.22 4.78
N PHE A 41 9.40 1.27 6.08
CA PHE A 41 8.56 2.06 6.96
C PHE A 41 8.72 3.55 6.69
N THR A 42 9.96 4.02 6.60
CA THR A 42 10.23 5.43 6.32
C THR A 42 9.66 5.85 4.98
N ASN A 43 9.86 5.03 3.95
CA ASN A 43 9.35 5.33 2.62
C ASN A 43 7.83 5.32 2.59
N GLY A 44 7.21 4.38 3.31
CA GLY A 44 5.76 4.33 3.40
C GLY A 44 5.19 5.55 4.09
N MET A 45 5.81 5.96 5.18
CA MET A 45 5.38 7.16 5.89
C MET A 45 5.45 8.40 4.99
N GLU A 46 6.54 8.51 4.23
CA GLU A 46 6.72 9.65 3.34
C GLU A 46 5.63 9.70 2.26
N LEU A 47 5.30 8.55 1.69
CA LEU A 47 4.25 8.50 0.68
C LEU A 47 2.90 8.90 1.26
N ALA A 48 2.61 8.46 2.47
CA ALA A 48 1.36 8.84 3.13
C ALA A 48 1.35 10.34 3.45
N ASP A 49 2.47 10.84 3.97
CA ASP A 49 2.57 12.26 4.35
C ASP A 49 2.47 13.19 3.15
N THR A 50 2.93 12.76 1.99
CA THR A 50 2.86 13.58 0.78
C THR A 50 1.63 13.29 -0.06
N ARG A 51 0.66 12.60 0.51
CA ARG A 51 -0.64 12.29 -0.09
C ARG A 51 -0.49 11.59 -1.44
N LYS A 52 0.36 10.59 -1.47
CA LYS A 52 0.56 9.77 -2.66
C LYS A 52 -0.38 8.56 -2.71
N VAL A 53 -1.28 8.45 -1.74
CA VAL A 53 -2.24 7.36 -1.67
C VAL A 53 -3.60 7.88 -2.09
N ARG A 54 -4.27 7.12 -2.97
CA ARG A 54 -5.60 7.48 -3.48
C ARG A 54 -6.55 6.33 -3.33
N ARG A 55 -7.82 6.66 -3.11
CA ARG A 55 -8.89 5.69 -3.04
C ARG A 55 -9.92 6.01 -4.12
N TYR A 56 -10.29 5.00 -4.88
CA TYR A 56 -11.35 5.11 -5.88
C TYR A 56 -12.54 4.27 -5.46
N ASP A 57 -13.69 4.90 -5.38
CA ASP A 57 -14.94 4.20 -5.10
C ASP A 57 -15.76 4.18 -6.37
N PHE A 58 -16.15 3.00 -6.82
CA PHE A 58 -16.88 2.81 -8.08
C PHE A 58 -18.35 2.54 -7.79
N GLN A 59 -19.20 3.18 -8.56
CA GLN A 59 -20.64 3.04 -8.42
C GLN A 59 -21.25 2.53 -9.71
N PRO A 60 -22.29 1.72 -9.66
CA PRO A 60 -23.06 1.30 -8.50
C PRO A 60 -22.54 0.06 -7.78
N SER A 61 -21.43 -0.51 -8.21
CA SER A 61 -20.93 -1.75 -7.61
C SER A 61 -20.41 -1.58 -6.18
N GLU A 62 -20.11 -0.34 -5.78
CA GLU A 62 -19.50 -0.01 -4.50
C GLU A 62 -18.12 -0.65 -4.32
N ARG A 63 -17.43 -0.88 -5.45
CA ARG A 63 -16.07 -1.43 -5.41
C ARG A 63 -15.08 -0.35 -5.00
N THR A 64 -14.17 -0.68 -4.10
CA THR A 64 -13.12 0.24 -3.67
C THR A 64 -11.77 -0.24 -4.18
N VAL A 65 -11.00 0.69 -4.73
CA VAL A 65 -9.66 0.39 -5.24
C VAL A 65 -8.68 1.40 -4.64
N TRP A 66 -7.59 0.88 -4.10
CA TRP A 66 -6.53 1.71 -3.53
C TRP A 66 -5.34 1.77 -4.49
N VAL A 67 -4.79 2.96 -4.65
CA VAL A 67 -3.66 3.19 -5.54
C VAL A 67 -2.61 4.00 -4.81
N VAL A 68 -1.35 3.61 -4.96
CA VAL A 68 -0.23 4.34 -4.38
C VAL A 68 0.68 4.78 -5.51
N GLN A 69 1.01 6.07 -5.52
CA GLN A 69 1.93 6.62 -6.50
C GLN A 69 3.35 6.42 -6.01
N GLY A 70 4.09 5.55 -6.70
CA GLY A 70 5.48 5.32 -6.41
C GLY A 70 6.36 6.31 -7.16
N ARG A 71 7.66 6.01 -7.21
CA ARG A 71 8.61 6.92 -7.86
C ARG A 71 8.41 7.00 -9.37
N LYS A 72 8.09 5.88 -9.99
CA LYS A 72 7.98 5.81 -11.44
C LYS A 72 6.55 5.60 -11.92
N ASN A 73 5.79 4.82 -11.19
CA ASN A 73 4.47 4.40 -11.61
C ASN A 73 3.50 4.44 -10.45
N GLU A 74 2.22 4.33 -10.82
CA GLU A 74 1.16 4.13 -9.84
C GLU A 74 0.88 2.65 -9.74
N TYR A 75 0.63 2.17 -8.52
CA TYR A 75 0.41 0.75 -8.28
C TYR A 75 -0.86 0.52 -7.51
N GLN A 76 -1.64 -0.45 -7.97
CA GLN A 76 -2.81 -0.88 -7.22
C GLN A 76 -2.35 -1.71 -6.02
N VAL A 77 -2.94 -1.45 -4.86
CA VAL A 77 -2.68 -2.23 -3.66
C VAL A 77 -3.98 -2.84 -3.19
N ILE A 78 -3.90 -4.05 -2.67
CA ILE A 78 -5.06 -4.74 -2.11
C ILE A 78 -4.74 -5.00 -0.64
N PRO A 79 -5.20 -4.10 0.26
CA PRO A 79 -4.81 -4.20 1.67
C PRO A 79 -5.33 -5.44 2.38
N GLU A 80 -6.46 -5.98 1.94
CA GLU A 80 -7.06 -7.15 2.58
C GLU A 80 -6.18 -8.39 2.48
N ILE A 81 -5.41 -8.51 1.40
CA ILE A 81 -4.53 -9.66 1.19
C ILE A 81 -3.07 -9.23 1.11
N PRO A 82 -2.68 -8.12 1.70
CA PRO A 82 -1.45 -7.32 1.54
C PRO A 82 -0.73 -7.55 0.22
N PHE A 83 -1.42 -7.27 -0.87
CA PHE A 83 -0.89 -7.45 -2.22
C PHE A 83 -0.64 -6.10 -2.89
N CYS A 84 0.44 -6.01 -3.65
CA CYS A 84 0.78 -4.83 -4.42
C CYS A 84 1.28 -5.25 -5.79
N TYR A 85 0.91 -4.49 -6.82
CA TYR A 85 1.33 -4.79 -8.19
C TYR A 85 2.72 -4.26 -8.53
N CYS A 86 3.51 -3.88 -7.54
CA CYS A 86 4.84 -3.33 -7.78
C CYS A 86 5.88 -4.44 -7.96
N ASP A 87 7.03 -4.07 -8.54
CA ASP A 87 8.12 -5.01 -8.76
C ASP A 87 8.71 -5.51 -7.43
N ASP A 88 8.77 -4.63 -6.44
CA ASP A 88 9.32 -5.01 -5.14
C ASP A 88 8.54 -6.16 -4.52
N TYR A 89 7.21 -6.10 -4.59
CA TYR A 89 6.39 -7.18 -4.08
C TYR A 89 6.66 -8.47 -4.84
N TYR A 90 6.72 -8.38 -6.16
CA TYR A 90 6.98 -9.54 -7.00
C TYR A 90 8.30 -10.22 -6.63
N PHE A 91 9.36 -9.45 -6.50
CA PHE A 91 10.66 -9.99 -6.15
C PHE A 91 10.68 -10.61 -4.77
N ARG A 92 9.98 -10.02 -3.80
CA ARG A 92 9.90 -10.58 -2.46
C ARG A 92 9.23 -11.94 -2.45
N VAL A 93 8.16 -12.08 -3.23
CA VAL A 93 7.46 -13.36 -3.35
C VAL A 93 8.36 -14.39 -4.02
N MET A 94 9.02 -14.01 -5.11
CA MET A 94 9.88 -14.92 -5.85
C MET A 94 11.07 -15.38 -5.01
N GLU A 95 11.60 -14.50 -4.18
CA GLU A 95 12.71 -14.85 -3.30
C GLU A 95 12.25 -15.46 -1.98
N LYS A 96 10.94 -15.61 -1.82
CA LYS A 96 10.34 -16.19 -0.63
C LYS A 96 10.60 -15.39 0.65
N LYS A 97 10.84 -14.11 0.50
CA LYS A 97 11.05 -13.22 1.66
C LYS A 97 9.75 -12.76 2.28
N ARG A 98 8.69 -12.67 1.52
CA ARG A 98 7.34 -12.44 2.00
C ARG A 98 7.15 -11.25 2.92
N GLY A 99 7.92 -10.20 2.72
CA GLY A 99 7.74 -9.00 3.51
C GLY A 99 6.70 -8.09 2.88
N LEU A 100 6.24 -7.12 3.67
CA LEU A 100 5.34 -6.10 3.16
C LEU A 100 6.12 -5.10 2.34
N CYS A 101 5.62 -4.71 1.18
CA CYS A 101 6.27 -3.66 0.42
C CYS A 101 5.86 -2.29 0.97
N TYR A 102 6.66 -1.27 0.67
CA TYR A 102 6.41 0.04 1.26
C TYR A 102 5.14 0.71 0.72
N HIS A 103 4.65 0.29 -0.44
CA HIS A 103 3.38 0.81 -0.95
C HIS A 103 2.21 0.33 -0.10
N ILE A 104 2.25 -0.92 0.33
CA ILE A 104 1.22 -1.44 1.23
C ILE A 104 1.28 -0.72 2.57
N ILE A 105 2.49 -0.50 3.07
CA ILE A 105 2.69 0.23 4.32
C ILE A 105 2.13 1.64 4.19
N ALA A 106 2.41 2.32 3.08
CA ALA A 106 1.89 3.66 2.82
C ALA A 106 0.37 3.68 2.83
N GLN A 107 -0.25 2.71 2.17
CA GLN A 107 -1.70 2.64 2.12
C GLN A 107 -2.29 2.46 3.52
N ARG A 108 -1.70 1.56 4.32
CA ARG A 108 -2.20 1.31 5.66
C ARG A 108 -2.11 2.55 6.55
N ILE A 109 -1.00 3.27 6.46
CA ILE A 109 -0.81 4.49 7.23
C ILE A 109 -1.78 5.57 6.78
N ALA A 110 -1.89 5.77 5.47
CA ALA A 110 -2.78 6.78 4.93
C ALA A 110 -4.24 6.51 5.28
N GLU A 111 -4.65 5.25 5.21
CA GLU A 111 -6.01 4.90 5.56
C GLU A 111 -6.29 5.17 7.03
N ALA A 112 -5.36 4.80 7.90
CA ALA A 112 -5.53 5.01 9.34
C ALA A 112 -5.63 6.49 9.69
N LEU A 113 -4.84 7.32 9.01
CA LEU A 113 -4.80 8.77 9.27
C LEU A 113 -5.79 9.54 8.40
N GLU A 114 -6.46 8.88 7.48
CA GLU A 114 -7.34 9.51 6.51
C GLU A 114 -6.62 10.57 5.69
N GLN A 115 -5.37 10.27 5.34
CA GLN A 115 -4.51 11.16 4.54
C GLN A 115 -4.41 10.65 3.11
N TYR A 116 -5.53 10.59 2.43
CA TYR A 116 -5.58 10.14 1.04
C TYR A 116 -6.63 10.94 0.30
N ASP A 117 -6.48 11.00 -1.02
CA ASP A 117 -7.48 11.63 -1.88
C ASP A 117 -8.50 10.58 -2.28
N LYS A 118 -9.76 10.98 -2.31
CA LYS A 118 -10.86 10.08 -2.60
C LYS A 118 -11.59 10.52 -3.85
N PHE A 119 -11.84 9.58 -4.75
CA PHE A 119 -12.54 9.84 -6.00
C PHE A 119 -13.69 8.87 -6.16
N THR A 120 -14.83 9.39 -6.62
CA THR A 120 -15.98 8.56 -6.93
C THR A 120 -16.10 8.48 -8.45
N LYS A 121 -16.15 7.26 -8.98
CA LYS A 121 -16.20 7.02 -10.42
C LYS A 121 -17.32 6.04 -10.74
N ARG A 122 -17.65 5.94 -12.02
CA ARG A 122 -18.65 4.98 -12.49
C ARG A 122 -17.97 3.66 -12.81
N ASP A 123 -18.72 2.59 -12.66
CA ASP A 123 -18.20 1.26 -13.01
C ASP A 123 -17.71 1.21 -14.45
N SER A 124 -18.37 1.94 -15.34
CA SER A 124 -17.98 1.97 -16.76
C SER A 124 -16.59 2.56 -16.99
N GLU A 125 -16.06 3.30 -16.02
CA GLU A 125 -14.73 3.89 -16.14
C GLU A 125 -13.63 2.99 -15.55
N TYR A 126 -14.02 1.87 -14.96
CA TYR A 126 -13.09 1.02 -14.22
C TYR A 126 -11.92 0.55 -15.08
N SER A 127 -12.22 0.01 -16.26
CA SER A 127 -11.16 -0.54 -17.12
C SER A 127 -10.18 0.53 -17.56
N ASN A 128 -10.67 1.70 -17.94
CA ASN A 128 -9.81 2.79 -18.39
C ASN A 128 -8.92 3.29 -17.28
N ILE A 129 -9.47 3.42 -16.09
CA ILE A 129 -8.71 3.91 -14.94
C ILE A 129 -7.66 2.89 -14.50
N THR A 130 -8.05 1.62 -14.39
CA THR A 130 -7.15 0.59 -13.85
C THR A 130 -6.05 0.18 -14.82
N ASN A 131 -6.20 0.46 -16.12
CA ASN A 131 -5.16 0.11 -17.08
C ASN A 131 -3.81 0.72 -16.72
N ASP A 132 -3.81 1.90 -16.13
CA ASP A 132 -2.58 2.60 -15.80
C ASP A 132 -1.89 2.03 -14.57
N TRP A 133 -2.59 1.24 -13.78
CA TRP A 133 -2.07 0.77 -12.50
C TRP A 133 -1.54 -0.66 -12.55
N ARG A 134 -1.72 -1.31 -13.67
CA ARG A 134 -1.33 -2.69 -13.76
C ARG A 134 0.13 -2.83 -14.12
N VAL A 135 0.58 -4.03 -13.98
CA VAL A 135 1.98 -4.37 -14.10
C VAL A 135 2.54 -4.01 -15.46
N VAL A 136 3.85 -3.75 -15.50
CA VAL A 136 4.54 -3.48 -16.74
C VAL A 136 4.74 -4.79 -17.49
N ASP A 137 4.64 -4.75 -18.83
CA ASP A 137 4.82 -5.94 -19.63
C ASP A 137 6.30 -6.24 -19.86
N ASN A 138 6.58 -7.27 -20.67
CA ASN A 138 7.94 -7.74 -20.90
C ASN A 138 8.82 -6.71 -21.59
N GLN A 139 8.23 -5.77 -22.29
CA GLN A 139 8.97 -4.72 -22.97
C GLN A 139 9.10 -3.46 -22.16
N GLY A 140 8.69 -3.50 -20.90
CA GLY A 140 8.73 -2.34 -20.04
C GLY A 140 7.53 -1.44 -20.16
N LYS A 141 6.51 -1.84 -20.88
CA LYS A 141 5.28 -1.07 -20.99
C LYS A 141 4.32 -1.49 -19.91
N LYS A 142 3.48 -0.56 -19.50
CA LYS A 142 2.48 -0.88 -18.49
C LYS A 142 1.57 -2.00 -18.99
N ARG A 143 1.39 -2.98 -18.15
CA ARG A 143 0.46 -4.06 -18.46
C ARG A 143 -0.95 -3.60 -18.12
N ALA A 144 -1.84 -3.99 -18.95
CA ALA A 144 -3.25 -3.66 -18.74
C ALA A 144 -3.82 -4.38 -17.53
#